data_d92efd8505b00329d221bfa2bb9d9952
#
_entry.id   d92efd8505b00329d221bfa2bb9d9952
#
_cell.length_a   1.000
_cell.length_b   1.000
_cell.length_c   1.000
_cell.angle_alpha   90.00
_cell.angle_beta   90.00
_cell.angle_gamma   90.00
#
_symmetry.space_group_name_H-M   'P 1'
#
loop_
_entity.id
_entity.type
_entity.pdbx_description
1 polymer ?
#
loop_
_entity_poly.entity_id
_entity_poly.type
_entity_poly.pdbx_seq_one_letter_code
_entity_poly.pdbx_strand_id
1 'polypeptide(L)'
;MHNLIFAILCSVAVSVLLKVARKKNIIIEQAIAFNYIVAISLSYFLLKPDFKGLEFTEYLAQSDSTPIFLALGILLPTVFIIMSKAVEFAGIVRSDAAQRLSLFLPIVASFIIFHETLSQPKIVGIILAFIGLFCILNKSNEQSAVTFKGILGLIGVWFGYGTIDILFKQVAKSGGAFPTTLFITFSLAACVMFLYLFLKRTQWTVPSFIGGIILGVLNFFNILFYIKAHQSFGQNPTLVFAGMNIGVICLGTITGAFFFKEKISQINWFGVFISLSAIFCLYYLDKILA
;
A
#
# COMPACT_ATOMS: atom_id res chain seq x y z
N MET A 1 -14.27 1.08 11.37
CA MET A 1 -14.34 1.85 10.10
C MET A 1 -13.46 3.09 10.07
N HIS A 2 -13.37 3.92 11.15
CA HIS A 2 -12.57 5.16 11.13
C HIS A 2 -11.11 4.93 10.68
N ASN A 3 -10.45 3.91 11.22
CA ASN A 3 -9.07 3.60 10.85
C ASN A 3 -8.91 3.31 9.34
N LEU A 4 -9.83 2.56 8.74
CA LEU A 4 -9.80 2.28 7.31
C LEU A 4 -9.98 3.55 6.48
N ILE A 5 -10.92 4.43 6.87
CA ILE A 5 -11.15 5.71 6.19
C ILE A 5 -9.90 6.60 6.27
N PHE A 6 -9.28 6.71 7.46
CA PHE A 6 -8.04 7.49 7.60
C PHE A 6 -6.88 6.91 6.79
N ALA A 7 -6.74 5.58 6.73
CA ALA A 7 -5.75 4.94 5.87
C ALA A 7 -5.97 5.31 4.39
N ILE A 8 -7.22 5.23 3.90
CA ILE A 8 -7.59 5.60 2.52
C ILE A 8 -7.25 7.07 2.24
N LEU A 9 -7.63 8.00 3.13
CA LEU A 9 -7.35 9.42 2.97
C LEU A 9 -5.84 9.69 2.90
N CYS A 10 -5.05 9.10 3.80
CA CYS A 10 -3.59 9.22 3.77
C CYS A 10 -2.99 8.65 2.48
N SER A 11 -3.48 7.49 2.01
CA SER A 11 -3.00 6.87 0.77
C SER A 11 -3.29 7.73 -0.46
N VAL A 12 -4.49 8.33 -0.53
CA VAL A 12 -4.82 9.26 -1.62
C VAL A 12 -3.96 10.52 -1.54
N ALA A 13 -3.72 11.05 -0.33
CA ALA A 13 -2.82 12.19 -0.14
C ALA A 13 -1.38 11.87 -0.60
N VAL A 14 -0.87 10.66 -0.31
CA VAL A 14 0.42 10.17 -0.85
C VAL A 14 0.39 10.15 -2.38
N SER A 15 -0.66 9.63 -2.99
CA SER A 15 -0.79 9.56 -4.45
C SER A 15 -0.81 10.95 -5.09
N VAL A 16 -1.52 11.91 -4.48
CA VAL A 16 -1.55 13.32 -4.89
C VAL A 16 -0.16 13.95 -4.77
N LEU A 17 0.51 13.73 -3.64
CA LEU A 17 1.86 14.24 -3.40
C LEU A 17 2.84 13.72 -4.46
N LEU A 18 2.84 12.42 -4.75
CA LEU A 18 3.70 11.80 -5.77
C LEU A 18 3.41 12.37 -7.17
N LYS A 19 2.15 12.67 -7.49
CA LYS A 19 1.76 13.31 -8.75
C LYS A 19 2.29 14.75 -8.85
N VAL A 20 2.21 15.51 -7.77
CA VAL A 20 2.77 16.88 -7.68
C VAL A 20 4.29 16.83 -7.71
N ALA A 21 4.92 15.88 -7.03
CA ALA A 21 6.37 15.69 -6.98
C ALA A 21 7.00 15.56 -8.37
N ARG A 22 6.36 14.78 -9.26
CA ARG A 22 6.80 14.64 -10.67
C ARG A 22 6.83 15.97 -11.43
N LYS A 23 5.91 16.91 -11.10
CA LYS A 23 5.88 18.26 -11.73
C LYS A 23 6.89 19.22 -11.13
N LYS A 24 7.40 18.94 -9.93
CA LYS A 24 8.29 19.81 -9.15
C LYS A 24 9.76 19.38 -9.16
N ASN A 25 10.17 18.51 -10.09
CA ASN A 25 11.52 17.95 -10.18
C ASN A 25 12.02 17.30 -8.87
N ILE A 26 11.10 16.71 -8.09
CA ILE A 26 11.43 15.93 -6.91
C ILE A 26 11.88 14.55 -7.35
N ILE A 27 13.07 14.14 -6.93
CA ILE A 27 13.60 12.80 -7.16
C ILE A 27 12.89 11.87 -6.18
N ILE A 28 11.92 11.08 -6.69
CA ILE A 28 11.02 10.26 -5.87
C ILE A 28 11.80 9.28 -5.01
N GLU A 29 12.87 8.67 -5.52
CA GLU A 29 13.70 7.71 -4.79
C GLU A 29 14.35 8.36 -3.54
N GLN A 30 14.79 9.62 -3.63
CA GLN A 30 15.30 10.37 -2.48
C GLN A 30 14.17 10.70 -1.48
N ALA A 31 13.01 11.12 -1.98
CA ALA A 31 11.86 11.37 -1.12
C ALA A 31 11.43 10.10 -0.35
N ILE A 32 11.52 8.92 -0.99
CA ILE A 32 11.26 7.64 -0.34
C ILE A 32 12.30 7.33 0.76
N ALA A 33 13.58 7.64 0.53
CA ALA A 33 14.61 7.45 1.56
C ALA A 33 14.36 8.34 2.79
N PHE A 34 14.07 9.62 2.58
CA PHE A 34 13.73 10.53 3.67
C PHE A 34 12.39 10.21 4.33
N ASN A 35 11.41 9.67 3.60
CA ASN A 35 10.17 9.15 4.18
C ASN A 35 10.44 8.13 5.30
N TYR A 36 11.40 7.21 5.11
CA TYR A 36 11.71 6.23 6.15
C TYR A 36 12.35 6.86 7.39
N ILE A 37 13.17 7.91 7.24
CA ILE A 37 13.70 8.64 8.41
C ILE A 37 12.56 9.24 9.25
N VAL A 38 11.57 9.86 8.59
CA VAL A 38 10.40 10.39 9.28
C VAL A 38 9.57 9.27 9.91
N ALA A 39 9.37 8.16 9.19
CA ALA A 39 8.63 7.00 9.71
C ALA A 39 9.30 6.38 10.93
N ILE A 40 10.63 6.28 10.96
CA ILE A 40 11.41 5.84 12.13
C ILE A 40 11.17 6.80 13.31
N SER A 41 11.32 8.10 13.08
CA SER A 41 11.14 9.12 14.13
C SER A 41 9.72 9.06 14.70
N LEU A 42 8.69 9.03 13.86
CA LEU A 42 7.30 8.91 14.30
C LEU A 42 7.01 7.59 15.01
N SER A 43 7.59 6.48 14.54
CA SER A 43 7.48 5.18 15.23
C SER A 43 8.07 5.26 16.62
N TYR A 44 9.26 5.86 16.78
CA TYR A 44 9.91 5.98 18.06
C TYR A 44 9.13 6.85 19.05
N PHE A 45 8.72 8.06 18.63
CA PHE A 45 8.07 9.01 19.52
C PHE A 45 6.59 8.69 19.81
N LEU A 46 5.83 8.23 18.81
CA LEU A 46 4.39 7.99 18.94
C LEU A 46 4.04 6.57 19.39
N LEU A 47 4.79 5.57 18.91
CA LEU A 47 4.46 4.18 19.19
C LEU A 47 5.29 3.59 20.33
N LYS A 48 6.41 4.23 20.68
CA LYS A 48 7.30 3.82 21.80
C LYS A 48 7.65 2.33 21.71
N PRO A 49 8.49 1.93 20.73
CA PRO A 49 8.86 0.54 20.55
C PRO A 49 9.48 -0.03 21.81
N ASP A 50 9.01 -1.19 22.24
CA ASP A 50 9.50 -1.88 23.44
C ASP A 50 10.28 -3.14 23.02
N PHE A 51 11.54 -3.20 23.37
CA PHE A 51 12.42 -4.33 23.14
C PHE A 51 12.43 -5.32 24.32
N LYS A 52 11.50 -5.18 25.28
CA LYS A 52 11.35 -6.03 26.47
C LYS A 52 12.63 -6.12 27.33
N GLY A 53 13.42 -5.06 27.35
CA GLY A 53 14.71 -5.02 28.08
C GLY A 53 15.82 -5.86 27.44
N LEU A 54 15.60 -6.45 26.26
CA LEU A 54 16.60 -7.24 25.54
C LEU A 54 17.49 -6.33 24.69
N GLU A 55 18.72 -6.77 24.44
CA GLU A 55 19.54 -6.16 23.39
C GLU A 55 18.93 -6.41 22.01
N PHE A 56 19.26 -5.53 21.06
CA PHE A 56 18.67 -5.60 19.71
C PHE A 56 18.87 -6.97 19.03
N THR A 57 20.06 -7.56 19.17
CA THR A 57 20.39 -8.87 18.61
C THR A 57 19.61 -10.01 19.26
N GLU A 58 19.45 -9.95 20.58
CA GLU A 58 18.66 -10.91 21.35
C GLU A 58 17.17 -10.81 21.00
N TYR A 59 16.65 -9.58 20.89
CA TYR A 59 15.27 -9.35 20.45
C TYR A 59 15.02 -9.95 19.07
N LEU A 60 15.94 -9.77 18.11
CA LEU A 60 15.85 -10.36 16.78
C LEU A 60 15.83 -11.89 16.82
N ALA A 61 16.63 -12.50 17.69
CA ALA A 61 16.72 -13.96 17.80
C ALA A 61 15.47 -14.58 18.46
N GLN A 62 14.82 -13.88 19.37
CA GLN A 62 13.70 -14.40 20.15
C GLN A 62 12.32 -14.00 19.63
N SER A 63 12.23 -13.02 18.72
CA SER A 63 10.95 -12.52 18.23
C SER A 63 10.39 -13.36 17.10
N ASP A 64 9.19 -13.90 17.25
CA ASP A 64 8.45 -14.59 16.18
C ASP A 64 8.14 -13.68 14.99
N SER A 65 8.20 -12.36 15.16
CA SER A 65 7.96 -11.38 14.12
C SER A 65 9.19 -11.06 13.26
N THR A 66 10.36 -11.61 13.60
CA THR A 66 11.64 -11.36 12.89
C THR A 66 11.53 -11.59 11.37
N PRO A 67 10.98 -12.71 10.87
CA PRO A 67 10.84 -12.90 9.42
C PRO A 67 9.97 -11.83 8.76
N ILE A 68 8.95 -11.33 9.47
CA ILE A 68 7.99 -10.36 8.94
C ILE A 68 8.65 -9.00 8.73
N PHE A 69 9.35 -8.47 9.75
CA PHE A 69 9.97 -7.16 9.61
C PHE A 69 11.21 -7.18 8.72
N LEU A 70 11.95 -8.28 8.65
CA LEU A 70 13.03 -8.44 7.67
C LEU A 70 12.46 -8.45 6.25
N ALA A 71 11.41 -9.25 6.00
CA ALA A 71 10.75 -9.29 4.70
C ALA A 71 10.18 -7.92 4.31
N LEU A 72 9.44 -7.24 5.18
CA LEU A 72 8.90 -5.91 4.92
C LEU A 72 9.99 -4.86 4.72
N GLY A 73 11.05 -4.88 5.54
CA GLY A 73 12.15 -3.92 5.45
C GLY A 73 12.89 -3.98 4.11
N ILE A 74 12.95 -5.16 3.49
CA ILE A 74 13.51 -5.34 2.14
C ILE A 74 12.46 -5.07 1.06
N LEU A 75 11.23 -5.59 1.21
CA LEU A 75 10.18 -5.46 0.20
C LEU A 75 9.71 -4.02 0.00
N LEU A 76 9.51 -3.25 1.07
CA LEU A 76 9.01 -1.89 0.95
C LEU A 76 9.86 -1.03 0.00
N PRO A 77 11.19 -0.91 0.17
CA PRO A 77 12.01 -0.13 -0.75
C PRO A 77 12.15 -0.79 -2.12
N THR A 78 12.30 -2.11 -2.20
CA THR A 78 12.51 -2.81 -3.47
C THR A 78 11.28 -2.75 -4.37
N VAL A 79 10.06 -2.88 -3.82
CA VAL A 79 8.82 -2.77 -4.59
C VAL A 79 8.63 -1.35 -5.13
N PHE A 80 9.02 -0.32 -4.39
CA PHE A 80 9.03 1.06 -4.92
C PHE A 80 10.01 1.22 -6.09
N ILE A 81 11.20 0.63 -6.01
CA ILE A 81 12.18 0.66 -7.12
C ILE A 81 11.62 -0.11 -8.33
N ILE A 82 11.02 -1.29 -8.10
CA ILE A 82 10.39 -2.09 -9.17
C ILE A 82 9.24 -1.31 -9.80
N MET A 83 8.40 -0.65 -9.01
CA MET A 83 7.30 0.19 -9.50
C MET A 83 7.82 1.35 -10.38
N SER A 84 8.89 2.02 -9.95
CA SER A 84 9.51 3.08 -10.75
C SER A 84 9.97 2.57 -12.12
N LYS A 85 10.62 1.41 -12.16
CA LYS A 85 11.05 0.76 -13.41
C LYS A 85 9.87 0.23 -14.25
N ALA A 86 8.84 -0.31 -13.61
CA ALA A 86 7.64 -0.73 -14.31
C ALA A 86 6.97 0.44 -15.02
N VAL A 87 6.91 1.61 -14.36
CA VAL A 87 6.41 2.86 -14.96
C VAL A 87 7.27 3.29 -16.16
N GLU A 88 8.59 3.15 -16.06
CA GLU A 88 9.52 3.49 -17.14
C GLU A 88 9.32 2.59 -18.39
N PHE A 89 9.20 1.26 -18.19
CA PHE A 89 9.20 0.29 -19.29
C PHE A 89 7.79 -0.16 -19.78
N ALA A 90 6.77 -0.04 -18.93
CA ALA A 90 5.40 -0.46 -19.26
C ALA A 90 4.37 0.67 -19.23
N GLY A 91 4.76 1.84 -18.72
CA GLY A 91 3.88 3.01 -18.59
C GLY A 91 3.12 3.05 -17.26
N ILE A 92 2.64 4.25 -16.92
CA ILE A 92 1.99 4.54 -15.64
C ILE A 92 0.69 3.75 -15.48
N VAL A 93 -0.15 3.71 -16.52
CA VAL A 93 -1.48 3.10 -16.46
C VAL A 93 -1.40 1.60 -16.17
N ARG A 94 -0.50 0.90 -16.87
CA ARG A 94 -0.30 -0.55 -16.68
C ARG A 94 0.31 -0.87 -15.32
N SER A 95 1.25 -0.05 -14.86
CA SER A 95 1.88 -0.22 -13.55
C SER A 95 0.89 0.02 -12.41
N ASP A 96 0.04 1.04 -12.50
CA ASP A 96 -1.05 1.28 -11.56
C ASP A 96 -2.08 0.14 -11.59
N ALA A 97 -2.44 -0.36 -12.78
CA ALA A 97 -3.30 -1.52 -12.92
C ALA A 97 -2.72 -2.77 -12.24
N ALA A 98 -1.43 -3.06 -12.45
CA ALA A 98 -0.76 -4.19 -11.81
C ALA A 98 -0.77 -4.06 -10.28
N GLN A 99 -0.51 -2.87 -9.75
CA GLN A 99 -0.59 -2.58 -8.33
C GLN A 99 -2.02 -2.79 -7.78
N ARG A 100 -3.06 -2.39 -8.51
CA ARG A 100 -4.45 -2.57 -8.05
C ARG A 100 -4.90 -4.03 -8.13
N LEU A 101 -4.49 -4.73 -9.18
CA LEU A 101 -4.78 -6.16 -9.34
C LEU A 101 -4.02 -7.03 -8.32
N SER A 102 -3.00 -6.50 -7.64
CA SER A 102 -2.33 -7.21 -6.54
C SER A 102 -3.27 -7.56 -5.40
N LEU A 103 -4.42 -6.87 -5.28
CA LEU A 103 -5.50 -7.20 -4.34
C LEU A 103 -5.95 -8.66 -4.41
N PHE A 104 -5.80 -9.32 -5.55
CA PHE A 104 -6.12 -10.75 -5.68
C PHE A 104 -5.34 -11.62 -4.67
N LEU A 105 -4.06 -11.33 -4.45
CA LEU A 105 -3.20 -12.11 -3.55
C LEU A 105 -3.66 -12.05 -2.08
N PRO A 106 -3.86 -10.87 -1.46
CA PRO A 106 -4.33 -10.81 -0.08
C PRO A 106 -5.77 -11.32 0.10
N ILE A 107 -6.63 -11.24 -0.93
CA ILE A 107 -7.96 -11.86 -0.86
C ILE A 107 -7.83 -13.39 -0.80
N VAL A 108 -7.03 -14.00 -1.67
CA VAL A 108 -6.76 -15.45 -1.61
C VAL A 108 -6.13 -15.84 -0.27
N ALA A 109 -5.18 -15.04 0.23
CA ALA A 109 -4.56 -15.25 1.53
C ALA A 109 -5.55 -15.14 2.69
N SER A 110 -6.61 -14.33 2.57
CA SER A 110 -7.66 -14.22 3.59
C SER A 110 -8.30 -15.58 3.89
N PHE A 111 -8.53 -16.39 2.88
CA PHE A 111 -9.14 -17.71 3.03
C PHE A 111 -8.11 -18.78 3.36
N ILE A 112 -6.94 -18.79 2.69
CA ILE A 112 -5.94 -19.86 2.85
C ILE A 112 -5.11 -19.67 4.12
N ILE A 113 -4.61 -18.45 4.38
CA ILE A 113 -3.66 -18.16 5.46
C ILE A 113 -4.38 -17.66 6.72
N PHE A 114 -5.39 -16.81 6.54
CA PHE A 114 -6.11 -16.22 7.66
C PHE A 114 -7.37 -16.95 8.06
N HIS A 115 -7.73 -18.04 7.35
CA HIS A 115 -8.87 -18.93 7.63
C HIS A 115 -10.20 -18.17 7.75
N GLU A 116 -10.38 -17.12 6.93
CA GLU A 116 -11.64 -16.37 6.88
C GLU A 116 -12.75 -17.24 6.31
N THR A 117 -13.92 -17.19 6.90
CA THR A 117 -15.08 -17.92 6.39
C THR A 117 -15.65 -17.25 5.13
N LEU A 118 -15.90 -18.03 4.11
CA LEU A 118 -16.46 -17.56 2.84
C LEU A 118 -17.99 -17.58 2.92
N SER A 119 -18.59 -16.41 3.14
CA SER A 119 -20.05 -16.24 3.11
C SER A 119 -20.53 -15.79 1.72
N GLN A 120 -21.82 -15.99 1.42
CA GLN A 120 -22.40 -15.53 0.15
C GLN A 120 -22.23 -14.01 -0.06
N PRO A 121 -22.48 -13.12 0.92
CA PRO A 121 -22.22 -11.69 0.77
C PRO A 121 -20.76 -11.35 0.46
N LYS A 122 -19.80 -12.10 1.02
CA LYS A 122 -18.37 -11.91 0.72
C LYS A 122 -18.06 -12.26 -0.73
N ILE A 123 -18.59 -13.35 -1.26
CA ILE A 123 -18.42 -13.72 -2.67
C ILE A 123 -18.95 -12.61 -3.58
N VAL A 124 -20.17 -12.16 -3.33
CA VAL A 124 -20.79 -11.07 -4.11
C VAL A 124 -19.96 -9.79 -4.01
N GLY A 125 -19.54 -9.42 -2.79
CA GLY A 125 -18.70 -8.24 -2.56
C GLY A 125 -17.36 -8.31 -3.30
N ILE A 126 -16.68 -9.47 -3.30
CA ILE A 126 -15.42 -9.68 -4.03
C ILE A 126 -15.64 -9.56 -5.54
N ILE A 127 -16.67 -10.19 -6.08
CA ILE A 127 -16.99 -10.11 -7.52
C ILE A 127 -17.27 -8.65 -7.92
N LEU A 128 -18.10 -7.94 -7.17
CA LEU A 128 -18.37 -6.53 -7.39
C LEU A 128 -17.10 -5.67 -7.29
N ALA A 129 -16.20 -5.98 -6.33
CA ALA A 129 -14.93 -5.30 -6.18
C ALA A 129 -14.07 -5.39 -7.45
N PHE A 130 -13.94 -6.58 -8.03
CA PHE A 130 -13.18 -6.78 -9.26
C PHE A 130 -13.86 -6.16 -10.49
N ILE A 131 -15.19 -6.28 -10.61
CA ILE A 131 -15.93 -5.61 -11.70
C ILE A 131 -15.73 -4.10 -11.63
N GLY A 132 -15.91 -3.50 -10.45
CA GLY A 132 -15.68 -2.07 -10.25
C GLY A 132 -14.24 -1.65 -10.57
N LEU A 133 -13.26 -2.44 -10.11
CA LEU A 133 -11.85 -2.23 -10.40
C LEU A 133 -11.57 -2.24 -11.91
N PHE A 134 -12.04 -3.25 -12.64
CA PHE A 134 -11.88 -3.33 -14.11
C PHE A 134 -12.55 -2.15 -14.83
N CYS A 135 -13.74 -1.75 -14.39
CA CYS A 135 -14.43 -0.58 -14.97
C CYS A 135 -13.63 0.72 -14.76
N ILE A 136 -13.04 0.92 -13.58
CA ILE A 136 -12.24 2.12 -13.27
C ILE A 136 -10.92 2.12 -14.03
N LEU A 137 -10.28 0.96 -14.16
CA LEU A 137 -9.01 0.80 -14.88
C LEU A 137 -9.17 0.83 -16.40
N ASN A 138 -10.39 0.79 -16.92
CA ASN A 138 -10.64 0.84 -18.35
C ASN A 138 -10.34 2.25 -18.90
N LYS A 139 -9.06 2.52 -19.13
CA LYS A 139 -8.55 3.69 -19.84
C LYS A 139 -8.16 3.27 -21.25
N SER A 140 -8.89 3.72 -22.25
CA SER A 140 -8.56 3.53 -23.66
C SER A 140 -7.26 4.26 -24.03
N ASN A 141 -6.39 3.58 -24.78
CA ASN A 141 -5.25 4.11 -25.55
C ASN A 141 -3.85 4.13 -24.90
N GLU A 142 -3.30 2.96 -24.52
CA GLU A 142 -1.87 2.76 -24.67
C GLU A 142 -1.63 1.55 -25.62
N GLN A 143 -1.46 1.85 -26.92
CA GLN A 143 -1.26 0.81 -27.96
C GLN A 143 0.21 0.40 -28.15
N SER A 144 1.14 0.87 -27.30
CA SER A 144 2.54 0.45 -27.42
C SER A 144 2.75 -0.97 -26.89
N ALA A 145 3.50 -1.79 -27.64
CA ALA A 145 3.91 -3.10 -27.20
C ALA A 145 4.76 -3.00 -25.90
N VAL A 146 4.45 -3.84 -24.92
CA VAL A 146 5.21 -3.87 -23.66
C VAL A 146 6.48 -4.68 -23.86
N THR A 147 7.60 -4.13 -23.45
CA THR A 147 8.88 -4.85 -23.50
C THR A 147 8.91 -5.99 -22.49
N PHE A 148 9.72 -7.00 -22.68
CA PHE A 148 9.89 -8.10 -21.70
C PHE A 148 10.27 -7.58 -20.30
N LYS A 149 11.14 -6.57 -20.22
CA LYS A 149 11.48 -5.90 -18.96
C LYS A 149 10.26 -5.24 -18.31
N GLY A 150 9.37 -4.66 -19.12
CA GLY A 150 8.12 -4.10 -18.66
C GLY A 150 7.20 -5.16 -18.04
N ILE A 151 7.06 -6.34 -18.70
CA ILE A 151 6.26 -7.46 -18.18
C ILE A 151 6.80 -7.93 -16.83
N LEU A 152 8.11 -8.16 -16.72
CA LEU A 152 8.74 -8.54 -15.45
C LEU A 152 8.51 -7.50 -14.36
N GLY A 153 8.59 -6.20 -14.71
CA GLY A 153 8.27 -5.12 -13.78
C GLY A 153 6.83 -5.17 -13.29
N LEU A 154 5.85 -5.39 -14.19
CA LEU A 154 4.43 -5.51 -13.83
C LEU A 154 4.15 -6.70 -12.92
N ILE A 155 4.76 -7.86 -13.19
CA ILE A 155 4.65 -9.06 -12.34
C ILE A 155 5.28 -8.77 -10.96
N GLY A 156 6.44 -8.12 -10.92
CA GLY A 156 7.10 -7.73 -9.66
C GLY A 156 6.27 -6.75 -8.84
N VAL A 157 5.62 -5.78 -9.47
CA VAL A 157 4.66 -4.86 -8.83
C VAL A 157 3.47 -5.64 -8.27
N TRP A 158 2.85 -6.48 -9.08
CA TRP A 158 1.68 -7.26 -8.69
C TRP A 158 1.97 -8.16 -7.49
N PHE A 159 3.04 -8.94 -7.54
CA PHE A 159 3.43 -9.84 -6.46
C PHE A 159 3.91 -9.07 -5.22
N GLY A 160 4.72 -8.05 -5.41
CA GLY A 160 5.33 -7.28 -4.32
C GLY A 160 4.29 -6.55 -3.46
N TYR A 161 3.36 -5.81 -4.07
CA TYR A 161 2.30 -5.13 -3.31
C TYR A 161 1.36 -6.12 -2.61
N GLY A 162 0.97 -7.21 -3.27
CA GLY A 162 0.13 -8.23 -2.65
C GLY A 162 0.80 -8.90 -1.46
N THR A 163 2.10 -9.18 -1.55
CA THR A 163 2.87 -9.73 -0.43
C THR A 163 3.00 -8.72 0.72
N ILE A 164 3.24 -7.44 0.43
CA ILE A 164 3.28 -6.38 1.46
C ILE A 164 1.96 -6.31 2.22
N ASP A 165 0.82 -6.34 1.53
CA ASP A 165 -0.51 -6.32 2.17
C ASP A 165 -0.71 -7.51 3.12
N ILE A 166 -0.31 -8.73 2.70
CA ILE A 166 -0.38 -9.93 3.54
C ILE A 166 0.52 -9.77 4.79
N LEU A 167 1.74 -9.27 4.62
CA LEU A 167 2.67 -9.07 5.72
C LEU A 167 2.17 -8.00 6.71
N PHE A 168 1.54 -6.91 6.25
CA PHE A 168 0.93 -5.93 7.15
C PHE A 168 -0.22 -6.52 7.97
N LYS A 169 -1.01 -7.44 7.40
CA LYS A 169 -1.99 -8.20 8.18
C LYS A 169 -1.32 -9.07 9.25
N GLN A 170 -0.18 -9.69 8.95
CA GLN A 170 0.59 -10.43 9.96
C GLN A 170 1.12 -9.50 11.06
N VAL A 171 1.63 -8.31 10.71
CA VAL A 171 2.01 -7.29 11.70
C VAL A 171 0.82 -6.93 12.59
N ALA A 172 -0.37 -6.78 12.01
CA ALA A 172 -1.58 -6.49 12.79
C ALA A 172 -1.92 -7.61 13.78
N LYS A 173 -1.64 -8.88 13.44
CA LYS A 173 -1.84 -10.04 14.33
C LYS A 173 -0.82 -10.10 15.48
N SER A 174 0.35 -9.50 15.34
CA SER A 174 1.38 -9.49 16.41
C SER A 174 0.98 -8.63 17.62
N GLY A 175 -0.18 -7.96 17.59
CA GLY A 175 -0.74 -7.25 18.73
C GLY A 175 0.17 -6.15 19.27
N GLY A 176 0.58 -6.27 20.54
CA GLY A 176 1.42 -5.29 21.21
C GLY A 176 2.85 -5.16 20.67
N ALA A 177 3.33 -6.12 19.87
CA ALA A 177 4.67 -6.08 19.28
C ALA A 177 4.74 -5.28 17.97
N PHE A 178 3.59 -4.84 17.40
CA PHE A 178 3.60 -4.12 16.13
C PHE A 178 4.40 -2.80 16.13
N PRO A 179 4.49 -2.02 17.23
CA PRO A 179 5.31 -0.81 17.26
C PRO A 179 6.78 -1.09 17.00
N THR A 180 7.34 -2.09 17.68
CA THR A 180 8.75 -2.52 17.51
C THR A 180 8.97 -3.10 16.13
N THR A 181 8.02 -3.91 15.63
CA THR A 181 8.06 -4.45 14.25
C THR A 181 8.14 -3.34 13.21
N LEU A 182 7.30 -2.30 13.31
CA LEU A 182 7.35 -1.16 12.39
C LEU A 182 8.64 -0.36 12.48
N PHE A 183 9.12 -0.11 13.70
CA PHE A 183 10.37 0.62 13.91
C PHE A 183 11.55 -0.10 13.24
N ILE A 184 11.68 -1.41 13.43
CA ILE A 184 12.74 -2.21 12.81
C ILE A 184 12.55 -2.27 11.27
N THR A 185 11.32 -2.46 10.81
CA THR A 185 10.99 -2.48 9.38
C THR A 185 11.42 -1.19 8.69
N PHE A 186 11.05 -0.03 9.24
CA PHE A 186 11.41 1.26 8.65
C PHE A 186 12.91 1.55 8.74
N SER A 187 13.56 1.11 9.82
CA SER A 187 15.02 1.24 9.96
C SER A 187 15.75 0.43 8.90
N LEU A 188 15.35 -0.81 8.66
CA LEU A 188 15.93 -1.65 7.61
C LEU A 188 15.62 -1.09 6.22
N ALA A 189 14.39 -0.65 5.97
CA ALA A 189 14.00 -0.03 4.70
C ALA A 189 14.80 1.25 4.42
N ALA A 190 15.07 2.07 5.45
CA ALA A 190 15.96 3.22 5.33
C ALA A 190 17.38 2.79 4.92
N CYS A 191 17.96 1.81 5.63
CA CYS A 191 19.30 1.31 5.30
C CYS A 191 19.37 0.83 3.85
N VAL A 192 18.40 0.05 3.38
CA VAL A 192 18.35 -0.45 2.00
C VAL A 192 18.25 0.72 1.00
N MET A 193 17.37 1.71 1.26
CA MET A 193 17.20 2.85 0.36
C MET A 193 18.42 3.76 0.30
N PHE A 194 19.02 4.08 1.46
CA PHE A 194 20.21 4.93 1.48
C PHE A 194 21.41 4.21 0.85
N LEU A 195 21.56 2.89 1.08
CA LEU A 195 22.59 2.09 0.40
C LEU A 195 22.40 2.12 -1.12
N TYR A 196 21.16 1.92 -1.60
CA TYR A 196 20.83 2.02 -3.03
C TYR A 196 21.21 3.39 -3.62
N LEU A 197 20.83 4.49 -2.95
CA LEU A 197 21.10 5.84 -3.41
C LEU A 197 22.60 6.17 -3.35
N PHE A 198 23.33 5.67 -2.37
CA PHE A 198 24.77 5.80 -2.26
C PHE A 198 25.49 5.10 -3.42
N LEU A 199 25.10 3.85 -3.72
CA LEU A 199 25.64 3.09 -4.84
C LEU A 199 25.31 3.76 -6.20
N LYS A 200 24.12 4.37 -6.30
CA LYS A 200 23.71 5.14 -7.50
C LYS A 200 24.43 6.49 -7.63
N ARG A 201 25.17 6.92 -6.59
CA ARG A 201 25.84 8.24 -6.53
C ARG A 201 24.90 9.40 -6.85
N THR A 202 23.71 9.39 -6.24
CA THR A 202 22.67 10.38 -6.51
C THR A 202 23.08 11.78 -5.99
N GLN A 203 22.72 12.82 -6.70
CA GLN A 203 22.89 14.20 -6.24
C GLN A 203 21.69 14.59 -5.37
N TRP A 204 21.92 14.94 -4.12
CA TRP A 204 20.87 15.28 -3.17
C TRP A 204 20.25 16.65 -3.47
N THR A 205 18.93 16.73 -3.39
CA THR A 205 18.19 17.96 -3.65
C THR A 205 17.26 18.34 -2.50
N VAL A 206 17.22 19.63 -2.17
CA VAL A 206 16.35 20.17 -1.11
C VAL A 206 14.86 19.89 -1.37
N PRO A 207 14.33 20.04 -2.60
CA PRO A 207 12.94 19.69 -2.88
C PRO A 207 12.62 18.23 -2.59
N SER A 208 13.54 17.29 -2.83
CA SER A 208 13.36 15.88 -2.53
C SER A 208 13.36 15.60 -1.02
N PHE A 209 14.16 16.34 -0.26
CA PHE A 209 14.15 16.27 1.21
C PHE A 209 12.80 16.73 1.77
N ILE A 210 12.32 17.91 1.37
CA ILE A 210 11.02 18.45 1.83
C ILE A 210 9.86 17.49 1.41
N GLY A 211 9.88 17.04 0.14
CA GLY A 211 8.92 16.07 -0.36
C GLY A 211 8.94 14.77 0.44
N GLY A 212 10.12 14.31 0.85
CA GLY A 212 10.31 13.13 1.67
C GLY A 212 9.74 13.27 3.09
N ILE A 213 9.87 14.44 3.72
CA ILE A 213 9.27 14.70 5.03
C ILE A 213 7.74 14.60 4.95
N ILE A 214 7.12 15.28 3.99
CA ILE A 214 5.67 15.27 3.82
C ILE A 214 5.19 13.83 3.49
N LEU A 215 5.90 13.17 2.58
CA LEU A 215 5.62 11.78 2.23
C LEU A 215 5.71 10.86 3.45
N GLY A 216 6.72 11.06 4.30
CA GLY A 216 6.96 10.26 5.49
C GLY A 216 5.83 10.35 6.51
N VAL A 217 5.34 11.56 6.78
CA VAL A 217 4.19 11.76 7.66
C VAL A 217 2.95 11.05 7.11
N LEU A 218 2.60 11.30 5.86
CA LEU A 218 1.41 10.72 5.23
C LEU A 218 1.50 9.18 5.16
N ASN A 219 2.65 8.65 4.76
CA ASN A 219 2.86 7.22 4.63
C ASN A 219 2.88 6.50 5.98
N PHE A 220 3.50 7.10 7.00
CA PHE A 220 3.48 6.55 8.36
C PHE A 220 2.04 6.41 8.87
N PHE A 221 1.24 7.46 8.79
CA PHE A 221 -0.15 7.40 9.24
C PHE A 221 -0.99 6.45 8.36
N ASN A 222 -0.74 6.38 7.06
CA ASN A 222 -1.35 5.39 6.18
C ASN A 222 -1.13 3.96 6.71
N ILE A 223 0.13 3.57 6.94
CA ILE A 223 0.49 2.24 7.43
C ILE A 223 -0.07 1.99 8.85
N LEU A 224 0.05 2.98 9.75
CA LEU A 224 -0.48 2.87 11.10
C LEU A 224 -1.99 2.61 11.12
N PHE A 225 -2.76 3.40 10.37
CA PHE A 225 -4.20 3.24 10.31
C PHE A 225 -4.62 1.96 9.56
N TYR A 226 -3.85 1.52 8.57
CA TYR A 226 -4.09 0.26 7.89
C TYR A 226 -3.90 -0.94 8.83
N ILE A 227 -2.84 -0.96 9.63
CA ILE A 227 -2.63 -1.98 10.66
C ILE A 227 -3.76 -1.95 11.71
N LYS A 228 -4.12 -0.76 12.21
CA LYS A 228 -5.24 -0.60 13.15
C LYS A 228 -6.59 -1.04 12.55
N ALA A 229 -6.80 -0.84 11.24
CA ALA A 229 -7.98 -1.36 10.56
C ALA A 229 -7.98 -2.89 10.57
N HIS A 230 -6.87 -3.55 10.26
CA HIS A 230 -6.75 -5.01 10.35
C HIS A 230 -6.92 -5.54 11.77
N GLN A 231 -6.48 -4.79 12.80
CA GLN A 231 -6.74 -5.16 14.20
C GLN A 231 -8.23 -5.03 14.54
N SER A 232 -8.89 -3.96 14.08
CA SER A 232 -10.31 -3.72 14.33
C SER A 232 -11.23 -4.74 13.61
N PHE A 233 -10.78 -5.26 12.46
CA PHE A 233 -11.51 -6.24 11.63
C PHE A 233 -10.74 -7.57 11.54
N GLY A 234 -10.26 -8.06 12.68
CA GLY A 234 -9.39 -9.23 12.76
C GLY A 234 -9.95 -10.48 12.05
N GLN A 235 -11.26 -10.70 12.13
CA GLN A 235 -11.98 -11.83 11.54
C GLN A 235 -12.41 -11.61 10.08
N ASN A 236 -12.32 -10.36 9.56
CA ASN A 236 -12.75 -10.01 8.22
C ASN A 236 -11.62 -9.29 7.45
N PRO A 237 -10.46 -9.94 7.21
CA PRO A 237 -9.36 -9.33 6.49
C PRO A 237 -9.71 -8.92 5.06
N THR A 238 -10.59 -9.66 4.38
CA THR A 238 -11.09 -9.31 3.03
C THR A 238 -11.71 -7.92 2.98
N LEU A 239 -12.49 -7.54 4.00
CA LEU A 239 -13.07 -6.19 4.09
C LEU A 239 -11.98 -5.11 4.10
N VAL A 240 -10.89 -5.32 4.85
CA VAL A 240 -9.82 -4.33 4.95
C VAL A 240 -9.02 -4.27 3.65
N PHE A 241 -8.65 -5.42 3.08
CA PHE A 241 -7.91 -5.48 1.81
C PHE A 241 -8.71 -4.85 0.65
N ALA A 242 -9.95 -5.30 0.46
CA ALA A 242 -10.82 -4.77 -0.59
C ALA A 242 -11.19 -3.32 -0.31
N GLY A 243 -11.60 -3.00 0.91
CA GLY A 243 -12.01 -1.65 1.29
C GLY A 243 -10.88 -0.63 1.12
N MET A 244 -9.64 -0.97 1.48
CA MET A 244 -8.48 -0.10 1.27
C MET A 244 -8.23 0.14 -0.22
N ASN A 245 -8.09 -0.92 -1.02
CA ASN A 245 -7.79 -0.79 -2.45
C ASN A 245 -8.90 -0.06 -3.21
N ILE A 246 -10.15 -0.47 -3.03
CA ILE A 246 -11.31 0.13 -3.68
C ILE A 246 -11.50 1.57 -3.22
N GLY A 247 -11.40 1.82 -1.91
CA GLY A 247 -11.54 3.15 -1.35
C GLY A 247 -10.51 4.14 -1.90
N VAL A 248 -9.25 3.71 -2.02
CA VAL A 248 -8.19 4.53 -2.62
C VAL A 248 -8.45 4.79 -4.10
N ILE A 249 -8.93 3.80 -4.85
CA ILE A 249 -9.24 3.97 -6.27
C ILE A 249 -10.42 4.93 -6.46
N CYS A 250 -11.51 4.73 -5.73
CA CYS A 250 -12.70 5.58 -5.81
C CYS A 250 -12.38 7.04 -5.44
N LEU A 251 -11.77 7.23 -4.26
CA LEU A 251 -11.42 8.57 -3.79
C LEU A 251 -10.32 9.20 -4.66
N GLY A 252 -9.36 8.41 -5.14
CA GLY A 252 -8.32 8.84 -6.06
C GLY A 252 -8.89 9.30 -7.40
N THR A 253 -9.86 8.57 -7.94
CA THR A 253 -10.56 8.93 -9.19
C THR A 253 -11.33 10.24 -9.02
N ILE A 254 -12.09 10.38 -7.93
CA ILE A 254 -12.82 11.62 -7.59
C ILE A 254 -11.83 12.79 -7.43
N THR A 255 -10.76 12.59 -6.68
CA THR A 255 -9.70 13.60 -6.48
C THR A 255 -9.03 13.97 -7.80
N GLY A 256 -8.76 13.00 -8.68
CA GLY A 256 -8.24 13.19 -10.02
C GLY A 256 -9.12 14.11 -10.87
N ALA A 257 -10.43 13.89 -10.83
CA ALA A 257 -11.41 14.72 -11.56
C ALA A 257 -11.45 16.15 -11.02
N PHE A 258 -11.61 16.31 -9.71
CA PHE A 258 -11.82 17.64 -9.11
C PHE A 258 -10.55 18.49 -9.07
N PHE A 259 -9.43 17.94 -8.62
CA PHE A 259 -8.19 18.72 -8.44
C PHE A 259 -7.30 18.76 -9.69
N PHE A 260 -7.30 17.70 -10.47
CA PHE A 260 -6.44 17.62 -11.66
C PHE A 260 -7.22 17.76 -12.98
N LYS A 261 -8.54 17.95 -12.90
CA LYS A 261 -9.43 18.09 -14.07
C LYS A 261 -9.32 16.93 -15.06
N GLU A 262 -9.09 15.73 -14.54
CA GLU A 262 -9.03 14.51 -15.36
C GLU A 262 -10.43 14.18 -15.89
N LYS A 263 -10.51 13.84 -17.17
CA LYS A 263 -11.77 13.38 -17.76
C LYS A 263 -12.06 11.97 -17.27
N ILE A 264 -13.18 11.81 -16.58
CA ILE A 264 -13.68 10.51 -16.12
C ILE A 264 -14.74 10.05 -17.13
N SER A 265 -14.59 8.84 -17.67
CA SER A 265 -15.59 8.24 -18.55
C SER A 265 -16.81 7.77 -17.76
N GLN A 266 -17.94 7.57 -18.46
CA GLN A 266 -19.15 7.00 -17.84
C GLN A 266 -18.88 5.61 -17.24
N ILE A 267 -18.04 4.80 -17.90
CA ILE A 267 -17.63 3.48 -17.41
C ILE A 267 -16.86 3.59 -16.09
N ASN A 268 -15.97 4.59 -15.96
CA ASN A 268 -15.25 4.79 -14.70
C ASN A 268 -16.21 5.23 -13.57
N TRP A 269 -17.20 6.10 -13.83
CA TRP A 269 -18.22 6.47 -12.84
C TRP A 269 -19.08 5.27 -12.43
N PHE A 270 -19.48 4.44 -13.39
CA PHE A 270 -20.16 3.18 -13.10
C PHE A 270 -19.29 2.24 -12.25
N GLY A 271 -18.00 2.15 -12.55
CA GLY A 271 -17.02 1.42 -11.76
C GLY A 271 -16.91 1.92 -10.31
N VAL A 272 -16.92 3.25 -10.10
CA VAL A 272 -16.93 3.84 -8.74
C VAL A 272 -18.19 3.42 -7.99
N PHE A 273 -19.36 3.48 -8.62
CA PHE A 273 -20.63 3.07 -8.01
C PHE A 273 -20.63 1.59 -7.62
N ILE A 274 -20.21 0.69 -8.52
CA ILE A 274 -20.10 -0.75 -8.24
C ILE A 274 -19.10 -1.01 -7.09
N SER A 275 -17.98 -0.30 -7.08
CA SER A 275 -16.96 -0.44 -6.03
C SER A 275 -17.49 -0.03 -4.66
N LEU A 276 -18.27 1.03 -4.56
CA LEU A 276 -18.93 1.43 -3.31
C LEU A 276 -19.97 0.39 -2.87
N SER A 277 -20.70 -0.19 -3.81
CA SER A 277 -21.64 -1.30 -3.53
C SER A 277 -20.90 -2.54 -3.03
N ALA A 278 -19.69 -2.83 -3.54
CA ALA A 278 -18.85 -3.92 -3.04
C ALA A 278 -18.46 -3.74 -1.57
N ILE A 279 -18.03 -2.52 -1.18
CA ILE A 279 -17.72 -2.22 0.22
C ILE A 279 -18.95 -2.38 1.10
N PHE A 280 -20.12 -1.93 0.62
CA PHE A 280 -21.39 -2.10 1.34
C PHE A 280 -21.71 -3.58 1.56
N CYS A 281 -21.57 -4.43 0.54
CA CYS A 281 -21.79 -5.88 0.66
C CYS A 281 -20.83 -6.50 1.67
N LEU A 282 -19.53 -6.18 1.59
CA LEU A 282 -18.51 -6.73 2.47
C LEU A 282 -18.65 -6.30 3.94
N TYR A 283 -19.24 -5.14 4.19
CA TYR A 283 -19.33 -4.60 5.55
C TYR A 283 -20.69 -4.81 6.20
N TYR A 284 -21.78 -4.47 5.48
CA TYR A 284 -23.12 -4.49 6.07
C TYR A 284 -23.86 -5.80 5.86
N LEU A 285 -23.83 -6.36 4.65
CA LEU A 285 -24.57 -7.59 4.37
C LEU A 285 -23.97 -8.79 5.08
N ASP A 286 -22.65 -8.88 5.15
CA ASP A 286 -21.97 -9.95 5.90
C ASP A 286 -22.32 -9.89 7.40
N LYS A 287 -22.49 -8.68 7.96
CA LYS A 287 -22.86 -8.50 9.37
C LYS A 287 -24.34 -8.74 9.67
N ILE A 288 -25.23 -8.54 8.67
CA ILE A 288 -26.68 -8.72 8.86
C ILE A 288 -27.08 -10.19 8.67
N LEU A 289 -26.35 -10.89 7.80
CA LEU A 289 -26.67 -12.28 7.43
C LEU A 289 -25.81 -13.33 8.16
N ALA A 290 -24.81 -12.90 8.95
CA ALA A 290 -24.02 -13.74 9.86
C ALA A 290 -24.69 -13.81 11.23
#